data_409664fb79aef329f48b4d49eb33712b
#
_entry.id   409664fb79aef329f48b4d49eb33712b
#
_cell.length_a   1.000
_cell.length_b   1.000
_cell.length_c   1.000
_cell.angle_alpha   90.00
_cell.angle_beta   90.00
_cell.angle_gamma   90.00
#
_symmetry.space_group_name_H-M   'P 1'
#
loop_
_entity.id
_entity.type
_entity.pdbx_description
1 polymer ?
#
loop_
_entity_poly.entity_id
_entity_poly.type
_entity_poly.pdbx_seq_one_letter_code
_entity_poly.pdbx_strand_id
1 'polypeptide(L)'
;MTSELTTLHSPPTALFVLGHAGTGKTTLTNSFVQHQRQIGRAWCVLDKDAVSECWSGPLLQALGFDPYDRDSPGFKKHVRDLGYESTLRIARDQLELGMDVVLPGPWNRELASGALFSASALGLPAHTVLRHVWLDLPLPVRYERIVQRADPRDQWKLENWKAYAEALRQPEAVLDGRVTALDASLSLDTLRGTLEELLIPSPA
;
A
#
# COMPACT_ATOMS: atom_id res chain seq x y z
N MET A 1 -8.88 -46.15 -7.23
CA MET A 1 -9.21 -45.28 -6.07
C MET A 1 -8.10 -44.23 -5.97
N THR A 2 -8.24 -43.17 -6.70
CA THR A 2 -7.34 -42.01 -6.66
C THR A 2 -7.83 -41.08 -5.54
N SER A 3 -7.12 -41.11 -4.42
CA SER A 3 -7.31 -40.16 -3.32
C SER A 3 -6.96 -38.76 -3.84
N GLU A 4 -7.97 -37.93 -4.13
CA GLU A 4 -7.81 -36.50 -4.31
C GLU A 4 -7.36 -35.95 -2.98
N LEU A 5 -6.05 -35.68 -2.86
CA LEU A 5 -5.49 -34.77 -1.86
C LEU A 5 -5.96 -33.37 -2.21
N THR A 6 -7.17 -33.03 -1.77
CA THR A 6 -7.61 -31.64 -1.71
C THR A 6 -6.74 -30.96 -0.66
N THR A 7 -5.57 -30.47 -1.06
CA THR A 7 -4.81 -29.51 -0.25
C THR A 7 -5.70 -28.27 -0.11
N LEU A 8 -6.34 -28.14 1.04
CA LEU A 8 -7.01 -26.91 1.45
C LEU A 8 -5.94 -25.82 1.54
N HIS A 9 -5.65 -25.18 0.40
CA HIS A 9 -4.83 -23.96 0.43
C HIS A 9 -5.62 -22.89 1.18
N SER A 10 -4.99 -22.29 2.18
CA SER A 10 -5.56 -21.13 2.84
C SER A 10 -5.88 -20.06 1.79
N PRO A 11 -7.00 -19.32 1.93
CA PRO A 11 -7.34 -18.27 0.98
C PRO A 11 -6.21 -17.24 0.90
N PRO A 12 -5.92 -16.72 -0.30
CA PRO A 12 -4.85 -15.77 -0.50
C PRO A 12 -5.13 -14.45 0.22
N THR A 13 -4.06 -13.79 0.64
CA THR A 13 -4.10 -12.57 1.43
C THR A 13 -3.71 -11.35 0.59
N ALA A 14 -4.47 -10.27 0.71
CA ALA A 14 -4.10 -8.94 0.27
C ALA A 14 -3.75 -8.08 1.51
N LEU A 15 -2.46 -7.79 1.70
CA LEU A 15 -1.95 -6.96 2.78
C LEU A 15 -1.77 -5.53 2.30
N PHE A 16 -2.53 -4.59 2.82
CA PHE A 16 -2.38 -3.17 2.58
C PHE A 16 -1.46 -2.55 3.63
N VAL A 17 -0.28 -2.07 3.19
CA VAL A 17 0.66 -1.33 4.03
C VAL A 17 0.44 0.16 3.78
N LEU A 18 -0.36 0.77 4.66
CA LEU A 18 -0.86 2.12 4.54
C LEU A 18 0.03 3.14 5.26
N GLY A 19 -0.17 4.40 4.95
CA GLY A 19 0.51 5.51 5.64
C GLY A 19 0.85 6.64 4.68
N HIS A 20 1.09 7.80 5.23
CA HIS A 20 1.48 8.99 4.47
C HIS A 20 2.87 8.85 3.82
N ALA A 21 3.27 9.81 2.97
CA ALA A 21 4.61 9.86 2.42
C ALA A 21 5.67 9.98 3.54
N GLY A 22 6.83 9.33 3.36
CA GLY A 22 7.95 9.37 4.32
C GLY A 22 7.83 8.40 5.50
N THR A 23 6.76 7.60 5.65
CA THR A 23 6.59 6.66 6.77
C THR A 23 7.38 5.36 6.66
N GLY A 24 7.98 5.05 5.51
CA GLY A 24 8.80 3.84 5.35
C GLY A 24 8.06 2.61 4.82
N LYS A 25 6.88 2.78 4.20
CA LYS A 25 6.08 1.67 3.63
C LYS A 25 6.89 0.71 2.77
N THR A 26 7.60 1.23 1.77
CA THR A 26 8.40 0.42 0.84
C THR A 26 9.51 -0.33 1.56
N THR A 27 10.18 0.30 2.54
CA THR A 27 11.23 -0.34 3.34
C THR A 27 10.67 -1.51 4.15
N LEU A 28 9.55 -1.30 4.85
CA LEU A 28 8.90 -2.36 5.63
C LEU A 28 8.40 -3.49 4.72
N THR A 29 7.74 -3.15 3.62
CA THR A 29 7.24 -4.13 2.64
C THR A 29 8.37 -5.01 2.12
N ASN A 30 9.48 -4.42 1.70
CA ASN A 30 10.62 -5.17 1.17
C ASN A 30 11.24 -6.09 2.23
N SER A 31 11.42 -5.59 3.46
CA SER A 31 11.94 -6.39 4.57
C SER A 31 11.02 -7.57 4.90
N PHE A 32 9.71 -7.31 4.97
CA PHE A 32 8.70 -8.34 5.21
C PHE A 32 8.74 -9.43 4.11
N VAL A 33 8.67 -9.04 2.83
CA VAL A 33 8.65 -10.00 1.72
C VAL A 33 9.94 -10.81 1.63
N GLN A 34 11.10 -10.19 1.88
CA GLN A 34 12.37 -10.89 1.93
C GLN A 34 12.40 -11.97 3.03
N HIS A 35 11.88 -11.64 4.22
CA HIS A 35 11.80 -12.59 5.32
C HIS A 35 10.80 -13.72 5.03
N GLN A 36 9.62 -13.39 4.52
CA GLN A 36 8.61 -14.39 4.10
C GLN A 36 9.19 -15.38 3.09
N ARG A 37 9.98 -14.89 2.13
CA ARG A 37 10.69 -15.75 1.17
C ARG A 37 11.68 -16.72 1.85
N GLN A 38 12.40 -16.28 2.88
CA GLN A 38 13.35 -17.12 3.64
C GLN A 38 12.65 -18.29 4.34
N ILE A 39 11.39 -18.11 4.75
CA ILE A 39 10.57 -19.14 5.40
C ILE A 39 9.65 -19.88 4.40
N GLY A 40 9.92 -19.76 3.09
CA GLY A 40 9.24 -20.49 2.05
C GLY A 40 7.88 -19.94 1.61
N ARG A 41 7.55 -18.69 1.97
CA ARG A 41 6.30 -18.02 1.56
C ARG A 41 6.57 -16.97 0.48
N ALA A 42 5.85 -17.07 -0.63
CA ALA A 42 5.97 -16.12 -1.74
C ALA A 42 4.89 -15.03 -1.64
N TRP A 43 5.30 -13.77 -1.79
CA TRP A 43 4.42 -12.60 -1.83
C TRP A 43 4.72 -11.76 -3.07
N CYS A 44 3.69 -11.29 -3.77
CA CYS A 44 3.84 -10.35 -4.87
C CYS A 44 3.72 -8.91 -4.34
N VAL A 45 4.76 -8.10 -4.56
CA VAL A 45 4.74 -6.67 -4.19
C VAL A 45 4.14 -5.85 -5.33
N LEU A 46 3.05 -5.14 -5.04
CA LEU A 46 2.34 -4.31 -6.00
C LEU A 46 2.31 -2.84 -5.51
N ASP A 47 3.47 -2.18 -5.63
CA ASP A 47 3.58 -0.74 -5.38
C ASP A 47 2.98 0.01 -6.57
N LYS A 48 1.92 0.80 -6.31
CA LYS A 48 1.24 1.53 -7.38
C LYS A 48 2.15 2.50 -8.13
N ASP A 49 3.16 3.06 -7.44
CA ASP A 49 4.10 3.99 -8.07
C ASP A 49 4.98 3.23 -9.07
N ALA A 50 5.45 2.04 -8.71
CA ALA A 50 6.20 1.17 -9.61
C ALA A 50 5.33 0.67 -10.78
N VAL A 51 4.08 0.27 -10.51
CA VAL A 51 3.12 -0.18 -11.55
C VAL A 51 2.82 0.92 -12.56
N SER A 52 2.76 2.18 -12.13
CA SER A 52 2.41 3.31 -13.00
C SER A 52 3.61 4.08 -13.55
N GLU A 53 4.84 3.77 -13.15
CA GLU A 53 6.05 4.53 -13.48
C GLU A 53 6.23 4.76 -14.98
N CYS A 54 6.05 3.69 -15.78
CA CYS A 54 6.34 3.75 -17.21
C CYS A 54 5.38 4.64 -18.02
N TRP A 55 4.16 4.87 -17.54
CA TRP A 55 3.13 5.55 -18.31
C TRP A 55 2.61 6.85 -17.66
N SER A 56 2.72 7.00 -16.35
CA SER A 56 2.17 8.18 -15.66
C SER A 56 2.87 9.49 -16.06
N GLY A 57 4.20 9.48 -16.16
CA GLY A 57 4.96 10.65 -16.61
C GLY A 57 4.63 11.05 -18.06
N PRO A 58 4.75 10.16 -19.05
CA PRO A 58 4.34 10.45 -20.43
C PRO A 58 2.89 10.91 -20.56
N LEU A 59 1.96 10.32 -19.78
CA LEU A 59 0.56 10.75 -19.78
C LEU A 59 0.40 12.17 -19.22
N LEU A 60 1.05 12.50 -18.11
CA LEU A 60 1.04 13.85 -17.55
C LEU A 60 1.59 14.87 -18.55
N GLN A 61 2.71 14.55 -19.20
CA GLN A 61 3.31 15.42 -20.22
C GLN A 61 2.37 15.65 -21.39
N ALA A 62 1.70 14.61 -21.88
CA ALA A 62 0.70 14.72 -22.94
C ALA A 62 -0.51 15.59 -22.56
N LEU A 63 -0.83 15.65 -21.26
CA LEU A 63 -1.89 16.49 -20.71
C LEU A 63 -1.41 17.91 -20.34
N GLY A 64 -0.13 18.26 -20.58
CA GLY A 64 0.44 19.57 -20.29
C GLY A 64 0.81 19.78 -18.82
N PHE A 65 0.99 18.70 -18.03
CA PHE A 65 1.44 18.74 -16.64
C PHE A 65 2.92 18.34 -16.51
N ASP A 66 3.50 18.61 -15.35
CA ASP A 66 4.83 18.14 -15.00
C ASP A 66 4.84 16.59 -14.95
N PRO A 67 5.74 15.89 -15.69
CA PRO A 67 5.81 14.44 -15.70
C PRO A 67 6.14 13.80 -14.35
N TYR A 68 6.69 14.56 -13.41
CA TYR A 68 7.01 14.10 -12.05
C TYR A 68 5.92 14.40 -11.02
N ASP A 69 4.87 15.15 -11.40
CA ASP A 69 3.78 15.48 -10.49
C ASP A 69 3.04 14.21 -10.01
N ARG A 70 2.85 14.11 -8.71
CA ARG A 70 2.10 13.00 -8.06
C ARG A 70 1.08 13.47 -7.02
N ASP A 71 0.95 14.79 -6.82
CA ASP A 71 0.18 15.35 -5.70
C ASP A 71 -0.76 16.50 -6.09
N SER A 72 -0.57 17.12 -7.25
CA SER A 72 -1.41 18.25 -7.68
C SER A 72 -2.88 17.86 -7.91
N PRO A 73 -3.77 18.85 -7.95
CA PRO A 73 -5.17 18.62 -8.39
C PRO A 73 -5.27 18.01 -9.79
N GLY A 74 -4.38 18.39 -10.71
CA GLY A 74 -4.32 17.84 -12.08
C GLY A 74 -4.01 16.36 -12.10
N PHE A 75 -2.95 15.94 -11.40
CA PHE A 75 -2.63 14.52 -11.23
C PHE A 75 -3.80 13.75 -10.59
N LYS A 76 -4.35 14.25 -9.49
CA LYS A 76 -5.45 13.60 -8.78
C LYS A 76 -6.70 13.42 -9.63
N LYS A 77 -6.96 14.35 -10.55
CA LYS A 77 -8.12 14.33 -11.43
C LYS A 77 -7.97 13.37 -12.63
N HIS A 78 -6.78 13.29 -13.21
CA HIS A 78 -6.61 12.67 -14.52
C HIS A 78 -5.78 11.39 -14.52
N VAL A 79 -4.91 11.17 -13.53
CA VAL A 79 -3.90 10.10 -13.56
C VAL A 79 -3.98 9.17 -12.35
N ARG A 80 -4.26 9.72 -11.15
CA ARG A 80 -4.22 8.97 -9.89
C ARG A 80 -4.97 7.63 -9.96
N ASP A 81 -6.22 7.68 -10.36
CA ASP A 81 -7.11 6.51 -10.28
C ASP A 81 -6.66 5.38 -11.22
N LEU A 82 -6.12 5.71 -12.39
CA LEU A 82 -5.57 4.73 -13.32
C LEU A 82 -4.44 3.89 -12.68
N GLY A 83 -3.58 4.50 -11.85
CA GLY A 83 -2.53 3.79 -11.14
C GLY A 83 -3.10 2.79 -10.13
N TYR A 84 -4.10 3.19 -9.35
CA TYR A 84 -4.76 2.31 -8.38
C TYR A 84 -5.53 1.19 -9.06
N GLU A 85 -6.29 1.48 -10.13
CA GLU A 85 -7.03 0.49 -10.92
C GLU A 85 -6.10 -0.54 -11.55
N SER A 86 -4.98 -0.10 -12.16
CA SER A 86 -3.97 -1.00 -12.71
C SER A 86 -3.39 -1.92 -11.64
N THR A 87 -3.08 -1.37 -10.46
CA THR A 87 -2.54 -2.14 -9.34
C THR A 87 -3.54 -3.18 -8.84
N LEU A 88 -4.82 -2.80 -8.66
CA LEU A 88 -5.87 -3.73 -8.23
C LEU A 88 -6.16 -4.81 -9.28
N ARG A 89 -6.07 -4.48 -10.57
CA ARG A 89 -6.23 -5.46 -11.63
C ARG A 89 -5.15 -6.54 -11.57
N ILE A 90 -3.89 -6.13 -11.43
CA ILE A 90 -2.77 -7.09 -11.28
C ILE A 90 -2.95 -7.90 -9.97
N ALA A 91 -3.33 -7.24 -8.86
CA ALA A 91 -3.57 -7.91 -7.59
C ALA A 91 -4.62 -8.99 -7.72
N ARG A 92 -5.75 -8.71 -8.38
CA ARG A 92 -6.79 -9.69 -8.64
C ARG A 92 -6.25 -10.92 -9.36
N ASP A 93 -5.52 -10.72 -10.46
CA ASP A 93 -4.98 -11.80 -11.27
C ASP A 93 -4.02 -12.68 -10.44
N GLN A 94 -3.21 -12.09 -9.54
CA GLN A 94 -2.32 -12.83 -8.64
C GLN A 94 -3.10 -13.60 -7.56
N LEU A 95 -4.12 -12.97 -6.97
CA LEU A 95 -4.95 -13.61 -5.95
C LEU A 95 -5.79 -14.77 -6.51
N GLU A 96 -6.28 -14.66 -7.76
CA GLU A 96 -6.96 -15.75 -8.47
C GLU A 96 -6.03 -16.96 -8.68
N LEU A 97 -4.72 -16.73 -8.83
CA LEU A 97 -3.70 -17.78 -8.93
C LEU A 97 -3.26 -18.31 -7.54
N GLY A 98 -3.86 -17.84 -6.45
CA GLY A 98 -3.54 -18.25 -5.08
C GLY A 98 -2.28 -17.59 -4.50
N MET A 99 -1.76 -16.52 -5.11
CA MET A 99 -0.60 -15.77 -4.64
C MET A 99 -1.02 -14.69 -3.65
N ASP A 100 -0.33 -14.63 -2.51
CA ASP A 100 -0.45 -13.51 -1.58
C ASP A 100 0.12 -12.23 -2.19
N VAL A 101 -0.54 -11.09 -1.95
CA VAL A 101 -0.09 -9.78 -2.45
C VAL A 101 0.09 -8.77 -1.33
N VAL A 102 1.09 -7.89 -1.45
CA VAL A 102 1.24 -6.73 -0.57
C VAL A 102 1.18 -5.44 -1.40
N LEU A 103 0.34 -4.52 -0.93
CA LEU A 103 -0.03 -3.28 -1.62
C LEU A 103 0.36 -2.06 -0.77
N PRO A 104 1.64 -1.62 -0.84
CA PRO A 104 2.04 -0.40 -0.17
C PRO A 104 1.45 0.83 -0.85
N GLY A 105 0.95 1.78 -0.05
CA GLY A 105 0.41 3.02 -0.61
C GLY A 105 -0.41 3.82 0.40
N PRO A 106 -0.80 5.06 0.08
CA PRO A 106 -1.65 5.83 0.98
C PRO A 106 -3.11 5.34 0.96
N TRP A 107 -3.65 4.89 -0.18
CA TRP A 107 -5.03 4.39 -0.35
C TRP A 107 -6.11 5.23 0.33
N ASN A 108 -5.87 6.55 0.47
CA ASN A 108 -6.67 7.45 1.30
C ASN A 108 -8.15 7.52 0.88
N ARG A 109 -8.45 7.50 -0.43
CA ARG A 109 -9.82 7.57 -0.94
C ARG A 109 -10.56 6.26 -0.67
N GLU A 110 -9.90 5.14 -0.94
CA GLU A 110 -10.42 3.79 -0.77
C GLU A 110 -10.62 3.47 0.72
N LEU A 111 -9.74 4.00 1.58
CA LEU A 111 -9.87 3.89 3.03
C LEU A 111 -11.03 4.75 3.54
N ALA A 112 -11.12 6.02 3.11
CA ALA A 112 -12.17 6.94 3.53
C ALA A 112 -13.57 6.50 3.08
N SER A 113 -13.69 5.88 1.90
CA SER A 113 -14.96 5.33 1.39
C SER A 113 -15.33 3.98 2.02
N GLY A 114 -14.43 3.35 2.79
CA GLY A 114 -14.61 2.00 3.31
C GLY A 114 -14.36 0.88 2.29
N ALA A 115 -14.01 1.20 1.05
CA ALA A 115 -13.79 0.21 -0.01
C ALA A 115 -12.67 -0.79 0.34
N LEU A 116 -11.64 -0.36 1.10
CA LEU A 116 -10.56 -1.25 1.52
C LEU A 116 -11.03 -2.43 2.38
N PHE A 117 -12.21 -2.38 2.98
CA PHE A 117 -12.74 -3.44 3.83
C PHE A 117 -13.63 -4.44 3.07
N SER A 118 -13.74 -4.31 1.74
CA SER A 118 -14.57 -5.17 0.91
C SER A 118 -13.81 -5.63 -0.33
N ALA A 119 -13.54 -6.92 -0.43
CA ALA A 119 -12.89 -7.50 -1.62
C ALA A 119 -13.68 -7.18 -2.89
N SER A 120 -15.01 -7.26 -2.84
CA SER A 120 -15.87 -6.94 -3.99
C SER A 120 -15.81 -5.47 -4.39
N ALA A 121 -15.75 -4.54 -3.44
CA ALA A 121 -15.61 -3.11 -3.73
C ALA A 121 -14.26 -2.76 -4.38
N LEU A 122 -13.22 -3.57 -4.11
CA LEU A 122 -11.90 -3.47 -4.73
C LEU A 122 -11.78 -4.27 -6.04
N GLY A 123 -12.83 -5.00 -6.45
CA GLY A 123 -12.78 -5.90 -7.60
C GLY A 123 -11.84 -7.11 -7.40
N LEU A 124 -11.58 -7.51 -6.15
CA LEU A 124 -10.76 -8.65 -5.79
C LEU A 124 -11.62 -9.92 -5.61
N PRO A 125 -11.04 -11.14 -5.69
CA PRO A 125 -11.78 -12.39 -5.46
C PRO A 125 -12.45 -12.42 -4.08
N ALA A 126 -13.69 -12.88 -4.01
CA ALA A 126 -14.52 -12.84 -2.79
C ALA A 126 -13.91 -13.58 -1.59
N HIS A 127 -13.06 -14.60 -1.86
CA HIS A 127 -12.37 -15.37 -0.84
C HIS A 127 -11.06 -14.75 -0.33
N THR A 128 -10.66 -13.58 -0.85
CA THR A 128 -9.44 -12.89 -0.43
C THR A 128 -9.51 -12.45 1.03
N VAL A 129 -8.49 -12.78 1.80
CA VAL A 129 -8.32 -12.27 3.16
C VAL A 129 -7.71 -10.86 3.08
N LEU A 130 -8.43 -9.85 3.56
CA LEU A 130 -7.93 -8.48 3.61
C LEU A 130 -7.24 -8.21 4.95
N ARG A 131 -6.04 -7.62 4.91
CA ARG A 131 -5.28 -7.18 6.09
C ARG A 131 -4.79 -5.75 5.87
N HIS A 132 -4.84 -4.94 6.93
CA HIS A 132 -4.52 -3.51 6.84
C HIS A 132 -3.65 -3.09 8.00
N VAL A 133 -2.55 -2.41 7.72
CA VAL A 133 -1.72 -1.74 8.71
C VAL A 133 -1.48 -0.30 8.31
N TRP A 134 -1.41 0.59 9.28
CA TRP A 134 -1.12 1.99 9.08
C TRP A 134 0.21 2.33 9.74
N LEU A 135 1.18 2.77 8.95
CA LEU A 135 2.43 3.29 9.47
C LEU A 135 2.24 4.75 9.89
N ASP A 136 2.38 5.00 11.17
CA ASP A 136 2.36 6.34 11.74
C ASP A 136 3.79 6.81 12.06
N LEU A 137 4.08 8.07 11.71
CA LEU A 137 5.37 8.70 11.97
C LEU A 137 5.16 10.21 12.10
N PRO A 138 5.78 10.86 13.13
CA PRO A 138 5.66 12.29 13.31
C PRO A 138 6.02 13.11 12.08
N LEU A 139 5.22 14.15 11.81
CA LEU A 139 5.35 14.97 10.60
C LEU A 139 6.77 15.55 10.37
N PRO A 140 7.49 16.06 11.41
CA PRO A 140 8.85 16.56 11.20
C PRO A 140 9.82 15.48 10.68
N VAL A 141 9.76 14.27 11.25
CA VAL A 141 10.61 13.15 10.82
C VAL A 141 10.30 12.72 9.38
N ARG A 142 9.03 12.73 9.02
CA ARG A 142 8.60 12.45 7.63
C ARG A 142 9.12 13.49 6.65
N TYR A 143 9.07 14.77 7.03
CA TYR A 143 9.61 15.85 6.21
C TYR A 143 11.10 15.64 5.93
N GLU A 144 11.90 15.42 6.97
CA GLU A 144 13.32 15.13 6.85
C GLU A 144 13.60 13.94 5.92
N ARG A 145 12.87 12.84 6.08
CA ARG A 145 13.01 11.65 5.20
C ARG A 145 12.65 11.94 3.75
N ILE A 146 11.62 12.76 3.49
CA ILE A 146 11.21 13.17 2.14
C ILE A 146 12.28 14.04 1.51
N VAL A 147 12.83 15.01 2.25
CA VAL A 147 13.93 15.88 1.77
C VAL A 147 15.18 15.04 1.48
N GLN A 148 15.57 14.13 2.38
CA GLN A 148 16.77 13.30 2.23
C GLN A 148 16.72 12.36 1.04
N ARG A 149 15.56 11.82 0.71
CA ARG A 149 15.44 10.90 -0.44
C ARG A 149 15.54 11.61 -1.79
N ALA A 150 15.34 12.93 -1.84
CA ALA A 150 15.49 13.79 -3.01
C ALA A 150 14.79 13.24 -4.28
N ASP A 151 13.62 12.64 -4.14
CA ASP A 151 12.83 12.08 -5.25
C ASP A 151 12.15 13.23 -6.01
N PRO A 152 12.32 13.37 -7.34
CA PRO A 152 11.66 14.41 -8.13
C PRO A 152 10.13 14.41 -7.97
N ARG A 153 9.51 13.26 -7.68
CA ARG A 153 8.07 13.12 -7.45
C ARG A 153 7.59 13.79 -6.16
N ASP A 154 8.49 14.21 -5.28
CA ASP A 154 8.14 14.96 -4.08
C ASP A 154 8.22 16.48 -4.25
N GLN A 155 8.70 16.98 -5.39
CA GLN A 155 8.92 18.40 -5.61
C GLN A 155 7.67 19.22 -5.32
N TRP A 156 6.55 18.90 -5.96
CA TRP A 156 5.29 19.61 -5.72
C TRP A 156 4.89 19.62 -4.23
N LYS A 157 5.05 18.51 -3.55
CA LYS A 157 4.75 18.34 -2.13
C LYS A 157 5.64 19.23 -1.24
N LEU A 158 6.94 19.28 -1.53
CA LEU A 158 7.89 20.10 -0.79
C LEU A 158 7.65 21.60 -1.03
N GLU A 159 7.35 22.00 -2.26
CA GLU A 159 7.01 23.40 -2.61
C GLU A 159 5.70 23.84 -1.96
N ASN A 160 4.76 22.92 -1.74
CA ASN A 160 3.45 23.18 -1.14
C ASN A 160 3.32 22.58 0.27
N TRP A 161 4.44 22.40 0.99
CA TRP A 161 4.49 21.62 2.23
C TRP A 161 3.49 22.06 3.29
N LYS A 162 3.31 23.34 3.51
CA LYS A 162 2.35 23.86 4.50
C LYS A 162 0.93 23.38 4.19
N ALA A 163 0.46 23.58 2.98
CA ALA A 163 -0.87 23.16 2.56
C ALA A 163 -1.01 21.63 2.57
N TYR A 164 0.04 20.91 2.14
CA TYR A 164 0.10 19.47 2.22
C TYR A 164 -0.02 18.96 3.66
N ALA A 165 0.77 19.51 4.58
CA ALA A 165 0.77 19.13 6.00
C ALA A 165 -0.58 19.41 6.69
N GLU A 166 -1.16 20.59 6.42
CA GLU A 166 -2.46 20.99 6.97
C GLU A 166 -3.63 20.12 6.45
N ALA A 167 -3.50 19.55 5.27
CA ALA A 167 -4.49 18.63 4.68
C ALA A 167 -4.39 17.19 5.22
N LEU A 168 -3.29 16.82 5.88
CA LEU A 168 -3.12 15.48 6.42
C LEU A 168 -4.07 15.22 7.58
N ARG A 169 -4.68 14.05 7.57
CA ARG A 169 -5.52 13.56 8.67
C ARG A 169 -5.16 12.12 8.95
N GLN A 170 -5.21 11.71 10.20
CA GLN A 170 -5.24 10.31 10.55
C GLN A 170 -6.60 9.75 10.14
N PRO A 171 -6.65 8.65 9.38
CA PRO A 171 -7.91 8.08 8.93
C PRO A 171 -8.77 7.62 10.10
N GLU A 172 -10.08 7.80 10.01
CA GLU A 172 -11.05 7.34 11.02
C GLU A 172 -10.91 5.84 11.30
N ALA A 173 -10.69 5.03 10.25
CA ALA A 173 -10.49 3.59 10.38
C ALA A 173 -9.27 3.18 11.24
N VAL A 174 -8.29 4.08 11.42
CA VAL A 174 -7.18 3.90 12.37
C VAL A 174 -7.62 4.27 13.78
N LEU A 175 -8.40 5.34 13.92
CA LEU A 175 -8.90 5.83 15.22
C LEU A 175 -9.89 4.86 15.85
N ASP A 176 -10.72 4.18 15.06
CA ASP A 176 -11.72 3.22 15.50
C ASP A 176 -11.20 1.77 15.57
N GLY A 177 -9.92 1.54 15.27
CA GLY A 177 -9.25 0.24 15.39
C GLY A 177 -9.53 -0.75 14.25
N ARG A 178 -10.21 -0.37 13.18
CA ARG A 178 -10.37 -1.23 11.98
C ARG A 178 -9.07 -1.44 11.22
N VAL A 179 -8.12 -0.53 11.36
CA VAL A 179 -6.78 -0.62 10.81
C VAL A 179 -5.78 -0.56 11.95
N THR A 180 -4.88 -1.53 12.02
CA THR A 180 -3.84 -1.57 13.06
C THR A 180 -2.79 -0.50 12.81
N ALA A 181 -2.61 0.42 13.76
CA ALA A 181 -1.54 1.41 13.71
C ALA A 181 -0.20 0.82 14.17
N LEU A 182 0.85 1.11 13.43
CA LEU A 182 2.23 0.74 13.76
C LEU A 182 3.08 2.00 13.89
N ASP A 183 3.78 2.14 14.99
CA ASP A 183 4.75 3.23 15.20
C ASP A 183 5.99 3.02 14.30
N ALA A 184 6.07 3.78 13.21
CA ALA A 184 7.15 3.67 12.25
C ALA A 184 8.49 4.26 12.71
N SER A 185 8.60 4.68 13.98
CA SER A 185 9.87 4.99 14.66
C SER A 185 10.57 3.76 15.22
N LEU A 186 9.86 2.65 15.39
CA LEU A 186 10.39 1.39 15.87
C LEU A 186 11.37 0.75 14.89
N SER A 187 12.14 -0.22 15.36
CA SER A 187 13.07 -0.96 14.51
C SER A 187 12.35 -1.72 13.41
N LEU A 188 12.99 -1.89 12.26
CA LEU A 188 12.44 -2.61 11.13
C LEU A 188 12.09 -4.06 11.49
N ASP A 189 12.89 -4.70 12.35
CA ASP A 189 12.65 -6.07 12.82
C ASP A 189 11.39 -6.13 13.70
N THR A 190 11.18 -5.16 14.58
CA THR A 190 9.97 -5.07 15.41
C THR A 190 8.73 -4.89 14.53
N LEU A 191 8.77 -3.95 13.58
CA LEU A 191 7.66 -3.71 12.65
C LEU A 191 7.33 -4.94 11.82
N ARG A 192 8.36 -5.65 11.32
CA ARG A 192 8.18 -6.90 10.57
C ARG A 192 7.53 -7.97 11.43
N GLY A 193 8.01 -8.19 12.67
CA GLY A 193 7.43 -9.17 13.59
C GLY A 193 5.95 -8.89 13.85
N THR A 194 5.56 -7.65 14.09
CA THR A 194 4.15 -7.27 14.26
C THR A 194 3.31 -7.56 13.00
N LEU A 195 3.86 -7.31 11.80
CA LEU A 195 3.16 -7.69 10.56
C LEU A 195 2.93 -9.20 10.48
N GLU A 196 3.90 -10.00 10.86
CA GLU A 196 3.80 -11.46 10.83
C GLU A 196 2.75 -11.98 11.81
N GLU A 197 2.69 -11.42 13.01
CA GLU A 197 1.67 -11.74 14.02
C GLU A 197 0.25 -11.46 13.50
N LEU A 198 0.06 -10.33 12.79
CA LEU A 198 -1.23 -9.95 12.21
C LEU A 198 -1.70 -10.89 11.08
N LEU A 199 -0.79 -11.65 10.47
CA LEU A 199 -1.09 -12.61 9.42
C LEU A 199 -1.40 -14.01 9.95
N ILE A 200 -1.12 -14.26 11.23
CA ILE A 200 -1.52 -15.52 11.87
C ILE A 200 -3.04 -15.49 12.06
N PRO A 201 -3.78 -16.48 11.57
CA PRO A 201 -5.20 -16.57 11.84
C PRO A 201 -5.42 -16.61 13.35
N SER A 202 -6.32 -15.76 13.87
CA SER A 202 -6.75 -15.91 15.26
C SER A 202 -7.28 -17.33 15.48
N PRO A 203 -6.89 -18.01 16.56
CA PRO A 203 -7.49 -19.34 16.87
C PRO A 203 -9.01 -19.16 16.96
N ALA A 204 -9.72 -20.03 16.25
CA ALA A 204 -11.18 -20.05 16.19
C ALA A 204 -11.78 -20.44 17.57
#